data_656938f6c76a1dfe8e193e098c2957ae
#
_entry.id   656938f6c76a1dfe8e193e098c2957ae
#
_cell.length_a   1.000
_cell.length_b   1.000
_cell.length_c   1.000
_cell.angle_alpha   90.00
_cell.angle_beta   90.00
_cell.angle_gamma   90.00
#
_symmetry.space_group_name_H-M   'P 1'
#
loop_
_entity.id
_entity.type
_entity.pdbx_description
1 polymer ?
#
loop_
_entity_poly.entity_id
_entity_poly.type
_entity_poly.pdbx_seq_one_letter_code
_entity_poly.pdbx_strand_id
1 'polypeptide(L)'
;AALSLAGCSDDENGNGGNGGNGGSGEGGNPSGGDLTEILFEDGTQIGDGRQEFEIKGDYTLPKGTYLLKGWCYIADGASLTLAPGTIIKGDKETKAALIVEPGGQLWAKGTQSEPIVFTSEMPAGNRRPGDWGGIILCGRGVNNKGTMQIEGGPRTTHGGSDNADCSGALSYVRCEFAGYPFKEDQEINAITFGSVGSATQIDHVQVSYSNDDSYEWFGGAVNAKYLISYHTWDDDFDTDNGFCGKVQFCLGVRQPRIADTSASNGFESDNNGEGSATSPFTSCVFSNVTFVGPVGQDAAFSNTSDYITAGDMNPKNGSKLGQFQSAMQVRRNSHLNCFNSVAMGFPVGLIVENDKGSQTQTAASEGTLKIQNVYMAGMTVLGSDVNKSFEDGFCDNGDKNSIDKSKESFSSTYFKSIASNKYFDAIADLKLSQPNSLQANPNYGPLSDSPLRGAASFTDPLVANGFDEVTYIGAFADENDGWMSGWTEFDPQNKAY
;
A
#
# COMPACT_ATOMS: atom_id res chain seq x y z
N ALA A 1 13.58 20.50 -3.34
CA ALA A 1 13.59 20.19 -1.91
C ALA A 1 13.13 18.75 -1.74
N ALA A 2 14.03 17.91 -1.26
CA ALA A 2 13.69 16.51 -0.99
C ALA A 2 12.47 16.44 -0.07
N LEU A 3 11.60 15.46 -0.28
CA LEU A 3 10.64 15.05 0.75
C LEU A 3 11.50 14.70 1.96
N SER A 4 11.65 15.61 2.92
CA SER A 4 12.22 15.18 4.18
C SER A 4 11.16 14.30 4.80
N LEU A 5 11.37 13.00 4.70
CA LEU A 5 10.75 12.03 5.59
C LEU A 5 11.32 12.36 6.96
N ALA A 6 10.73 13.36 7.63
CA ALA A 6 11.01 13.61 9.03
C ALA A 6 10.43 12.41 9.77
N GLY A 7 11.23 11.38 9.88
CA GLY A 7 10.92 10.28 10.79
C GLY A 7 10.93 10.81 12.22
N CYS A 8 10.22 10.16 13.11
CA CYS A 8 10.42 10.36 14.54
C CYS A 8 11.90 10.15 14.82
N SER A 9 12.53 11.04 15.55
CA SER A 9 13.92 10.86 15.95
C SER A 9 14.03 9.69 16.90
N ASP A 10 14.84 8.70 16.52
CA ASP A 10 15.46 7.86 17.55
C ASP A 10 16.33 8.81 18.36
N ASP A 11 16.14 8.93 19.67
CA ASP A 11 17.05 9.64 20.54
C ASP A 11 18.39 8.87 20.57
N GLU A 12 19.20 9.04 19.50
CA GLU A 12 20.62 8.74 19.59
C GLU A 12 21.29 9.89 20.34
N ASN A 13 21.61 9.63 21.61
CA ASN A 13 22.46 10.46 22.43
C ASN A 13 23.84 10.67 21.77
N GLY A 14 23.97 11.71 20.97
CA GLY A 14 25.24 12.24 20.50
C GLY A 14 25.93 13.02 21.59
N ASN A 15 26.84 12.37 22.29
CA ASN A 15 27.73 12.95 23.28
C ASN A 15 28.68 13.97 22.67
N GLY A 16 28.52 15.23 23.01
CA GLY A 16 29.46 16.32 22.74
C GLY A 16 29.81 17.03 24.04
N GLY A 17 30.93 16.68 24.62
CA GLY A 17 31.39 17.12 25.92
C GLY A 17 31.75 18.57 26.06
N ASN A 18 31.62 19.12 27.29
CA ASN A 18 32.75 19.65 28.04
C ASN A 18 32.39 20.04 29.50
N GLY A 19 33.13 19.51 30.42
CA GLY A 19 33.71 20.13 31.59
C GLY A 19 32.85 20.55 32.78
N GLY A 20 32.98 19.80 33.93
CA GLY A 20 32.97 20.47 35.24
C GLY A 20 32.20 19.77 36.36
N ASN A 21 32.87 18.87 37.02
CA ASN A 21 32.89 18.59 38.49
C ASN A 21 31.63 18.19 39.27
N GLY A 22 31.62 16.97 39.77
CA GLY A 22 31.25 16.63 41.14
C GLY A 22 29.82 16.27 41.46
N GLY A 23 29.47 15.01 41.46
CA GLY A 23 28.27 14.49 42.08
C GLY A 23 27.96 13.09 41.60
N SER A 24 28.27 12.09 42.44
CA SER A 24 27.92 10.71 42.27
C SER A 24 26.40 10.53 42.19
N GLY A 25 25.91 10.25 40.99
CA GLY A 25 24.55 9.81 40.70
C GLY A 25 24.68 8.79 39.57
N GLU A 26 24.34 7.56 39.83
CA GLU A 26 24.22 6.51 38.84
C GLU A 26 23.21 6.94 37.77
N GLY A 27 23.72 7.35 36.63
CA GLY A 27 22.93 7.55 35.46
C GLY A 27 22.51 6.19 34.92
N GLY A 28 21.31 5.76 35.24
CA GLY A 28 20.67 4.61 34.60
C GLY A 28 20.49 4.91 33.13
N ASN A 29 21.12 4.12 32.27
CA ASN A 29 20.71 3.95 30.87
C ASN A 29 19.22 3.63 30.89
N PRO A 30 18.38 4.19 29.99
CA PRO A 30 17.01 3.74 29.87
C PRO A 30 17.07 2.24 29.50
N SER A 31 16.83 1.39 30.48
CA SER A 31 16.78 -0.05 30.29
C SER A 31 15.57 -0.38 29.43
N GLY A 32 15.81 -0.84 28.21
CA GLY A 32 14.78 -1.53 27.45
C GLY A 32 14.16 -2.62 28.32
N GLY A 33 12.85 -2.86 28.18
CA GLY A 33 12.13 -3.87 28.96
C GLY A 33 12.79 -5.24 28.84
N ASP A 34 12.57 -6.08 29.85
CA ASP A 34 13.07 -7.46 29.83
C ASP A 34 12.34 -8.23 28.72
N LEU A 35 13.07 -8.73 27.72
CA LEU A 35 12.51 -9.47 26.59
C LEU A 35 11.69 -10.70 27.02
N THR A 36 11.91 -11.23 28.22
CA THR A 36 11.12 -12.35 28.78
C THR A 36 9.64 -11.97 29.01
N GLU A 37 9.32 -10.70 29.07
CA GLU A 37 7.93 -10.23 29.19
C GLU A 37 7.15 -10.37 27.88
N ILE A 38 7.81 -10.36 26.73
CA ILE A 38 7.19 -10.46 25.41
C ILE A 38 7.61 -11.69 24.61
N LEU A 39 8.73 -12.34 24.98
CA LEU A 39 9.23 -13.52 24.32
C LEU A 39 8.95 -14.77 25.15
N PHE A 40 8.38 -15.76 24.48
CA PHE A 40 8.04 -17.08 25.01
C PHE A 40 8.74 -18.16 24.19
N GLU A 41 8.61 -19.42 24.61
CA GLU A 41 9.12 -20.58 23.85
C GLU A 41 10.60 -20.41 23.43
N ASP A 42 11.50 -20.57 24.37
CA ASP A 42 12.96 -20.43 24.18
C ASP A 42 13.42 -19.03 23.72
N GLY A 43 12.58 -18.01 23.93
CA GLY A 43 12.89 -16.62 23.54
C GLY A 43 12.76 -16.35 22.04
N THR A 44 12.01 -17.17 21.32
CA THR A 44 11.77 -17.01 19.87
C THR A 44 10.32 -16.73 19.50
N GLN A 45 9.38 -16.83 20.44
CA GLN A 45 7.97 -16.54 20.20
C GLN A 45 7.59 -15.16 20.75
N ILE A 46 7.05 -14.30 19.91
CA ILE A 46 6.45 -13.02 20.30
C ILE A 46 4.96 -13.24 20.58
N GLY A 47 4.50 -12.87 21.77
CA GLY A 47 3.11 -13.04 22.17
C GLY A 47 2.79 -14.46 22.68
N ASP A 48 1.64 -14.60 23.31
CA ASP A 48 1.21 -15.82 24.02
C ASP A 48 0.13 -16.63 23.28
N GLY A 49 -0.19 -16.24 22.04
CA GLY A 49 -1.21 -16.88 21.20
C GLY A 49 -2.62 -16.37 21.41
N ARG A 50 -2.88 -15.51 22.40
CA ARG A 50 -4.20 -14.85 22.58
C ARG A 50 -4.36 -13.71 21.60
N GLN A 51 -5.61 -13.26 21.40
CA GLN A 51 -5.93 -12.12 20.52
C GLN A 51 -5.88 -10.77 21.24
N GLU A 52 -5.27 -10.68 22.41
CA GLU A 52 -5.21 -9.44 23.22
C GLU A 52 -3.91 -9.30 23.99
N PHE A 53 -2.81 -9.81 23.44
CA PHE A 53 -1.51 -9.66 24.07
C PHE A 53 -0.99 -8.23 23.94
N GLU A 54 -0.66 -7.58 25.04
CA GLU A 54 -0.16 -6.20 25.06
C GLU A 54 1.35 -6.14 25.30
N ILE A 55 2.06 -5.44 24.43
CA ILE A 55 3.46 -5.05 24.60
C ILE A 55 3.46 -3.68 25.29
N LYS A 56 3.91 -3.66 26.56
CA LYS A 56 3.89 -2.47 27.44
C LYS A 56 5.30 -2.13 27.88
N GLY A 57 5.97 -1.29 27.14
CA GLY A 57 7.36 -0.90 27.40
C GLY A 57 8.15 -0.83 26.12
N ASP A 58 9.43 -0.52 26.24
CA ASP A 58 10.33 -0.40 25.11
C ASP A 58 11.18 -1.65 24.99
N TYR A 59 11.05 -2.33 23.86
CA TYR A 59 11.77 -3.58 23.60
C TYR A 59 12.54 -3.49 22.29
N THR A 60 13.76 -4.02 22.31
CA THR A 60 14.58 -4.16 21.09
C THR A 60 14.89 -5.64 20.85
N LEU A 61 14.39 -6.18 19.74
CA LEU A 61 14.70 -7.53 19.31
C LEU A 61 16.01 -7.54 18.51
N PRO A 62 17.02 -8.31 18.96
CA PRO A 62 18.21 -8.54 18.16
C PRO A 62 17.85 -9.26 16.85
N LYS A 63 18.76 -9.20 15.87
CA LYS A 63 18.60 -9.95 14.62
C LYS A 63 18.37 -11.43 14.91
N GLY A 64 17.30 -11.97 14.39
CA GLY A 64 16.90 -13.35 14.59
C GLY A 64 15.64 -13.70 13.80
N THR A 65 15.17 -14.94 14.01
CA THR A 65 13.89 -15.39 13.47
C THR A 65 12.92 -15.62 14.62
N TYR A 66 11.77 -14.95 14.59
CA TYR A 66 10.78 -14.99 15.66
C TYR A 66 9.43 -15.44 15.11
N LEU A 67 8.68 -16.20 15.92
CA LEU A 67 7.29 -16.57 15.66
C LEU A 67 6.37 -15.53 16.33
N LEU A 68 5.62 -14.78 15.54
CA LEU A 68 4.54 -13.92 16.05
C LEU A 68 3.30 -14.79 16.24
N LYS A 69 2.75 -14.84 17.45
CA LYS A 69 1.64 -15.72 17.79
C LYS A 69 0.52 -14.97 18.50
N GLY A 70 -0.69 -15.07 17.95
CA GLY A 70 -1.84 -14.28 18.40
C GLY A 70 -1.83 -12.85 17.89
N TRP A 71 -2.66 -12.00 18.47
CA TRP A 71 -2.69 -10.57 18.18
C TRP A 71 -1.89 -9.83 19.24
N CYS A 72 -0.81 -9.19 18.79
CA CYS A 72 0.11 -8.45 19.66
C CYS A 72 -0.07 -6.96 19.44
N TYR A 73 -0.46 -6.25 20.50
CA TYR A 73 -0.70 -4.82 20.51
C TYR A 73 0.48 -4.08 21.12
N ILE A 74 1.12 -3.20 20.35
CA ILE A 74 2.09 -2.24 20.91
C ILE A 74 1.28 -1.09 21.50
N ALA A 75 1.20 -1.05 22.83
CA ALA A 75 0.33 -0.16 23.57
C ALA A 75 0.78 1.31 23.51
N ASP A 76 -0.10 2.22 23.88
CA ASP A 76 0.22 3.66 24.04
C ASP A 76 1.44 3.83 24.95
N GLY A 77 2.44 4.59 24.48
CA GLY A 77 3.69 4.83 25.17
C GLY A 77 4.71 3.68 25.13
N ALA A 78 4.42 2.60 24.41
CA ALA A 78 5.34 1.48 24.22
C ALA A 78 5.99 1.51 22.82
N SER A 79 7.14 0.83 22.71
CA SER A 79 7.80 0.65 21.41
C SER A 79 8.38 -0.76 21.22
N LEU A 80 8.37 -1.21 19.97
CA LEU A 80 9.05 -2.42 19.54
C LEU A 80 10.01 -2.08 18.41
N THR A 81 11.31 -2.28 18.66
CA THR A 81 12.38 -2.08 17.67
C THR A 81 12.91 -3.41 17.17
N LEU A 82 13.03 -3.55 15.87
CA LEU A 82 13.57 -4.75 15.21
C LEU A 82 14.92 -4.42 14.58
N ALA A 83 15.94 -5.20 14.89
CA ALA A 83 17.25 -5.06 14.26
C ALA A 83 17.19 -5.41 12.76
N PRO A 84 18.02 -4.78 11.89
CA PRO A 84 18.12 -5.14 10.49
C PRO A 84 18.33 -6.64 10.25
N GLY A 85 17.66 -7.20 9.25
CA GLY A 85 17.74 -8.63 8.93
C GLY A 85 16.89 -9.55 9.81
N THR A 86 16.07 -8.99 10.71
CA THR A 86 15.12 -9.78 11.52
C THR A 86 14.01 -10.35 10.65
N ILE A 87 13.62 -11.60 10.97
CA ILE A 87 12.51 -12.30 10.31
C ILE A 87 11.42 -12.56 11.34
N ILE A 88 10.21 -12.10 11.06
CA ILE A 88 9.01 -12.34 11.86
C ILE A 88 8.09 -13.28 11.08
N LYS A 89 7.84 -14.47 11.61
CA LYS A 89 6.93 -15.45 11.02
C LYS A 89 5.59 -15.40 11.71
N GLY A 90 4.53 -15.05 10.97
CA GLY A 90 3.18 -15.04 11.50
C GLY A 90 2.61 -16.46 11.63
N ASP A 91 2.16 -16.81 12.83
CA ASP A 91 1.53 -18.10 13.12
C ASP A 91 0.17 -18.18 12.42
N LYS A 92 0.00 -19.23 11.63
CA LYS A 92 -1.20 -19.43 10.82
C LYS A 92 -2.41 -19.85 11.66
N GLU A 93 -2.20 -20.66 12.69
CA GLU A 93 -3.27 -21.16 13.54
C GLU A 93 -3.96 -20.03 14.30
N THR A 94 -3.18 -19.15 14.90
CA THR A 94 -3.69 -17.98 15.64
C THR A 94 -4.00 -16.78 14.74
N LYS A 95 -3.72 -16.87 13.44
CA LYS A 95 -3.91 -15.77 12.48
C LYS A 95 -3.24 -14.50 12.97
N ALA A 96 -1.97 -14.65 13.33
CA ALA A 96 -1.18 -13.65 14.02
C ALA A 96 -1.27 -12.27 13.36
N ALA A 97 -1.30 -11.21 14.16
CA ALA A 97 -1.25 -9.84 13.68
C ALA A 97 -0.43 -8.97 14.64
N LEU A 98 0.24 -7.96 14.11
CA LEU A 98 0.96 -6.95 14.89
C LEU A 98 0.24 -5.62 14.75
N ILE A 99 -0.31 -5.12 15.85
CA ILE A 99 -1.14 -3.93 15.90
C ILE A 99 -0.43 -2.86 16.72
N VAL A 100 -0.20 -1.69 16.14
CA VAL A 100 0.31 -0.51 16.85
C VAL A 100 -0.89 0.34 17.24
N GLU A 101 -1.11 0.51 18.54
CA GLU A 101 -2.17 1.38 19.06
C GLU A 101 -1.75 2.86 18.99
N PRO A 102 -2.69 3.84 18.99
CA PRO A 102 -2.33 5.24 18.98
C PRO A 102 -1.40 5.60 20.15
N GLY A 103 -0.21 6.13 19.83
CA GLY A 103 0.86 6.41 20.80
C GLY A 103 1.87 5.27 21.00
N GLY A 104 1.59 4.08 20.47
CA GLY A 104 2.57 3.01 20.33
C GLY A 104 3.47 3.22 19.10
N GLN A 105 4.61 2.55 19.03
CA GLN A 105 5.56 2.70 17.91
C GLN A 105 6.18 1.35 17.53
N LEU A 106 6.20 1.06 16.23
CA LEU A 106 6.96 -0.03 15.64
C LEU A 106 8.14 0.54 14.85
N TRP A 107 9.35 0.22 15.27
CA TRP A 107 10.58 0.61 14.59
C TRP A 107 11.15 -0.59 13.82
N ALA A 108 10.72 -0.76 12.57
CA ALA A 108 11.20 -1.78 11.67
C ALA A 108 12.07 -1.13 10.59
N LYS A 109 13.31 -0.83 10.93
CA LYS A 109 14.30 -0.22 10.03
C LYS A 109 15.32 -1.26 9.60
N GLY A 110 15.07 -1.90 8.46
CA GLY A 110 16.06 -2.73 7.77
C GLY A 110 17.06 -1.91 6.99
N THR A 111 17.86 -2.59 6.19
CA THR A 111 18.77 -1.98 5.21
C THR A 111 18.59 -2.66 3.86
N GLN A 112 19.17 -2.10 2.81
CA GLN A 112 19.15 -2.71 1.48
C GLN A 112 19.70 -4.15 1.49
N SER A 113 20.74 -4.42 2.25
CA SER A 113 21.35 -5.76 2.35
C SER A 113 20.76 -6.64 3.45
N GLU A 114 20.07 -6.06 4.41
CA GLU A 114 19.45 -6.72 5.56
C GLU A 114 18.03 -6.23 5.79
N PRO A 115 17.10 -6.48 4.84
CA PRO A 115 15.70 -6.10 5.04
C PRO A 115 15.08 -6.86 6.21
N ILE A 116 14.10 -6.24 6.85
CA ILE A 116 13.26 -6.92 7.83
C ILE A 116 12.12 -7.61 7.09
N VAL A 117 11.86 -8.87 7.44
CA VAL A 117 10.87 -9.69 6.74
C VAL A 117 9.77 -10.12 7.70
N PHE A 118 8.54 -9.77 7.38
CA PHE A 118 7.34 -10.36 7.98
C PHE A 118 6.74 -11.33 6.96
N THR A 119 6.58 -12.59 7.32
CA THR A 119 6.16 -13.64 6.40
C THR A 119 5.31 -14.71 7.10
N SER A 120 4.79 -15.66 6.34
CA SER A 120 4.11 -16.84 6.86
C SER A 120 5.09 -17.79 7.58
N GLU A 121 4.65 -18.42 8.67
CA GLU A 121 5.41 -19.50 9.33
C GLU A 121 5.51 -20.77 8.47
N MET A 122 4.64 -20.90 7.48
CA MET A 122 4.58 -22.10 6.64
C MET A 122 5.90 -22.32 5.91
N PRO A 123 6.32 -23.58 5.70
CA PRO A 123 7.54 -23.87 4.97
C PRO A 123 7.47 -23.39 3.51
N ALA A 124 8.64 -23.23 2.91
CA ALA A 124 8.76 -22.92 1.47
C ALA A 124 7.90 -23.87 0.63
N GLY A 125 7.22 -23.31 -0.38
CA GLY A 125 6.26 -24.03 -1.22
C GLY A 125 4.83 -24.12 -0.66
N ASN A 126 4.64 -23.95 0.65
CA ASN A 126 3.33 -24.11 1.29
C ASN A 126 2.69 -22.78 1.75
N ARG A 127 3.37 -21.67 1.60
CA ARG A 127 2.84 -20.33 1.96
C ARG A 127 1.73 -19.92 1.01
N ARG A 128 0.68 -19.30 1.56
CA ARG A 128 -0.51 -18.84 0.80
C ARG A 128 -0.92 -17.45 1.26
N PRO A 129 -1.56 -16.64 0.38
CA PRO A 129 -2.21 -15.39 0.80
C PRO A 129 -3.10 -15.61 2.02
N GLY A 130 -3.04 -14.70 2.99
CA GLY A 130 -3.87 -14.79 4.20
C GLY A 130 -3.42 -15.85 5.21
N ASP A 131 -2.19 -16.34 5.15
CA ASP A 131 -1.68 -17.26 6.18
C ASP A 131 -1.64 -16.60 7.57
N TRP A 132 -1.52 -15.29 7.64
CA TRP A 132 -1.55 -14.49 8.87
C TRP A 132 -2.26 -13.15 8.65
N GLY A 133 -2.50 -12.38 9.72
CA GLY A 133 -3.24 -11.14 9.65
C GLY A 133 -2.51 -10.04 8.87
N GLY A 134 -1.48 -9.48 9.45
CA GLY A 134 -0.74 -8.37 8.85
C GLY A 134 -0.21 -7.38 9.88
N ILE A 135 0.22 -6.21 9.40
CA ILE A 135 0.73 -5.10 10.20
C ILE A 135 -0.31 -3.97 10.17
N ILE A 136 -0.77 -3.54 11.35
CA ILE A 136 -1.77 -2.50 11.49
C ILE A 136 -1.17 -1.38 12.31
N LEU A 137 -1.06 -0.17 11.72
CA LEU A 137 -0.60 1.03 12.39
C LEU A 137 -1.80 1.94 12.65
N CYS A 138 -2.07 2.26 13.92
CA CYS A 138 -3.12 3.18 14.32
C CYS A 138 -2.53 4.42 14.96
N GLY A 139 -2.91 5.59 14.46
CA GLY A 139 -2.41 6.88 14.90
C GLY A 139 -3.51 7.83 15.36
N ARG A 140 -3.08 9.06 15.68
CA ARG A 140 -3.90 10.18 16.18
C ARG A 140 -4.17 11.25 15.13
N GLY A 141 -3.89 10.95 13.85
CA GLY A 141 -4.15 11.84 12.73
C GLY A 141 -5.63 12.10 12.50
N VAL A 142 -5.92 13.07 11.64
CA VAL A 142 -7.28 13.43 11.27
C VAL A 142 -7.85 12.43 10.26
N ASN A 143 -9.09 12.03 10.45
CA ASN A 143 -9.91 11.37 9.43
C ASN A 143 -11.29 12.06 9.35
N ASN A 144 -12.14 11.68 8.41
CA ASN A 144 -13.44 12.35 8.22
C ASN A 144 -14.59 11.72 9.00
N LYS A 145 -14.31 10.81 9.92
CA LYS A 145 -15.28 10.20 10.84
C LYS A 145 -14.95 10.43 12.33
N GLY A 146 -13.81 11.05 12.64
CA GLY A 146 -13.36 11.26 14.02
C GLY A 146 -12.70 10.01 14.61
N THR A 147 -13.22 9.45 15.67
CA THR A 147 -12.72 8.17 16.21
C THR A 147 -13.36 7.01 15.47
N MET A 148 -12.52 6.18 14.86
CA MET A 148 -12.93 5.03 14.08
C MET A 148 -12.43 3.73 14.71
N GLN A 149 -13.24 2.67 14.64
CA GLN A 149 -12.76 1.31 14.85
C GLN A 149 -11.93 0.90 13.65
N ILE A 150 -10.75 0.32 13.90
CA ILE A 150 -9.96 -0.25 12.80
C ILE A 150 -10.66 -1.49 12.22
N GLU A 151 -10.54 -1.70 10.94
CA GLU A 151 -11.11 -2.82 10.24
C GLU A 151 -10.42 -4.15 10.58
N GLY A 152 -11.04 -5.28 10.22
CA GLY A 152 -10.46 -6.61 10.38
C GLY A 152 -10.61 -7.24 11.77
N GLY A 153 -11.27 -6.57 12.73
CA GLY A 153 -11.59 -7.12 14.04
C GLY A 153 -10.70 -6.75 15.23
N PRO A 154 -9.51 -6.13 15.09
CA PRO A 154 -8.78 -5.65 16.27
C PRO A 154 -9.61 -4.67 17.10
N ARG A 155 -9.36 -4.67 18.42
CA ARG A 155 -10.08 -3.78 19.36
C ARG A 155 -9.74 -2.29 19.18
N THR A 156 -8.66 -1.99 18.47
CA THR A 156 -8.07 -0.65 18.42
C THR A 156 -8.93 0.32 17.65
N THR A 157 -9.09 1.52 18.21
CA THR A 157 -9.64 2.68 17.51
C THR A 157 -8.52 3.63 17.11
N HIS A 158 -8.75 4.45 16.09
CA HIS A 158 -7.79 5.44 15.60
C HIS A 158 -8.47 6.75 15.28
N GLY A 159 -7.68 7.79 15.08
CA GLY A 159 -8.17 9.12 14.79
C GLY A 159 -7.94 10.11 15.92
N GLY A 160 -7.94 11.37 15.57
CA GLY A 160 -7.67 12.49 16.47
C GLY A 160 -7.51 13.78 15.69
N SER A 161 -6.58 14.61 16.16
CA SER A 161 -6.30 15.92 15.57
C SER A 161 -4.80 16.17 15.32
N ASP A 162 -3.96 15.16 15.51
CA ASP A 162 -2.51 15.29 15.36
C ASP A 162 -2.01 14.62 14.07
N ASN A 163 -2.00 15.39 12.98
CA ASN A 163 -1.44 14.94 11.71
C ASN A 163 0.09 14.78 11.72
N ALA A 164 0.78 15.20 12.77
CA ALA A 164 2.22 15.01 12.96
C ALA A 164 2.54 13.81 13.90
N ASP A 165 1.53 13.03 14.27
CA ASP A 165 1.71 11.83 15.10
C ASP A 165 2.69 10.83 14.50
N CYS A 166 3.29 10.00 15.35
CA CYS A 166 4.31 9.04 14.98
C CYS A 166 3.96 7.63 15.46
N SER A 167 3.82 6.71 14.52
CA SER A 167 3.63 5.27 14.79
C SER A 167 4.92 4.44 14.60
N GLY A 168 6.08 5.10 14.41
CA GLY A 168 7.37 4.45 14.20
C GLY A 168 7.87 4.51 12.76
N ALA A 169 8.41 3.40 12.26
CA ALA A 169 8.97 3.33 10.91
C ALA A 169 8.81 1.92 10.29
N LEU A 170 8.55 1.89 8.99
CA LEU A 170 8.75 0.72 8.13
C LEU A 170 9.71 1.16 7.01
N SER A 171 10.96 0.68 7.05
CA SER A 171 11.97 1.00 6.05
C SER A 171 12.77 -0.24 5.69
N TYR A 172 12.89 -0.54 4.41
CA TYR A 172 13.43 -1.81 3.93
C TYR A 172 12.73 -3.02 4.58
N VAL A 173 11.41 -3.09 4.41
CA VAL A 173 10.55 -4.11 5.00
C VAL A 173 9.84 -4.89 3.90
N ARG A 174 9.78 -6.22 4.06
CA ARG A 174 8.88 -7.08 3.27
C ARG A 174 7.76 -7.59 4.16
N CYS A 175 6.52 -7.56 3.65
CA CYS A 175 5.33 -8.15 4.26
C CYS A 175 4.71 -9.15 3.27
N GLU A 176 4.73 -10.41 3.61
CA GLU A 176 4.42 -11.50 2.68
C GLU A 176 3.31 -12.39 3.24
N PHE A 177 2.33 -12.76 2.39
CA PHE A 177 1.24 -13.72 2.70
C PHE A 177 0.31 -13.29 3.84
N ALA A 178 0.17 -12.01 4.07
CA ALA A 178 -0.75 -11.44 5.05
C ALA A 178 -2.18 -11.29 4.49
N GLY A 179 -3.07 -10.61 5.21
CA GLY A 179 -4.42 -10.29 4.73
C GLY A 179 -5.46 -11.34 5.08
N TYR A 180 -5.39 -11.97 6.26
CA TYR A 180 -6.36 -13.01 6.62
C TYR A 180 -7.80 -12.46 6.67
N PRO A 181 -8.77 -13.11 6.00
CA PRO A 181 -10.16 -12.67 5.96
C PRO A 181 -10.90 -13.06 7.26
N PHE A 182 -10.85 -12.22 8.28
CA PHE A 182 -11.54 -12.49 9.55
C PHE A 182 -13.04 -12.43 9.42
N LYS A 183 -13.53 -11.54 8.58
CA LYS A 183 -14.94 -11.30 8.36
C LYS A 183 -15.15 -10.79 6.94
N GLU A 184 -16.20 -11.25 6.28
CA GLU A 184 -16.57 -10.80 4.92
C GLU A 184 -16.81 -9.28 4.91
N ASP A 185 -16.24 -8.58 3.97
CA ASP A 185 -16.21 -7.12 3.81
C ASP A 185 -15.58 -6.37 5.03
N GLN A 186 -14.71 -7.02 5.79
CA GLN A 186 -13.93 -6.45 6.89
C GLN A 186 -12.65 -7.29 7.09
N GLU A 187 -11.89 -7.44 6.05
CA GLU A 187 -10.64 -8.17 6.02
C GLU A 187 -9.51 -7.36 6.70
N ILE A 188 -8.42 -8.02 7.05
CA ILE A 188 -7.17 -7.33 7.39
C ILE A 188 -6.32 -7.23 6.13
N ASN A 189 -5.86 -6.03 5.79
CA ASN A 189 -4.91 -5.81 4.71
C ASN A 189 -3.50 -6.27 5.11
N ALA A 190 -2.59 -6.36 4.15
CA ALA A 190 -1.20 -6.67 4.52
C ALA A 190 -0.61 -5.58 5.42
N ILE A 191 -0.79 -4.31 5.03
CA ILE A 191 -0.40 -3.16 5.84
C ILE A 191 -1.57 -2.16 5.86
N THR A 192 -2.09 -1.92 7.05
CA THR A 192 -3.20 -0.99 7.29
C THR A 192 -2.73 0.23 8.05
N PHE A 193 -3.09 1.43 7.56
CA PHE A 193 -2.78 2.71 8.19
C PHE A 193 -4.07 3.37 8.66
N GLY A 194 -4.36 3.31 9.95
CA GLY A 194 -5.50 4.00 10.57
C GLY A 194 -5.08 5.36 11.12
N SER A 195 -5.39 6.46 10.44
CA SER A 195 -5.08 7.84 10.88
C SER A 195 -3.61 8.06 11.27
N VAL A 196 -2.69 7.47 10.52
CA VAL A 196 -1.25 7.55 10.79
C VAL A 196 -0.72 8.93 10.43
N GLY A 197 0.07 9.52 11.33
CA GLY A 197 0.60 10.88 11.16
C GLY A 197 1.87 10.95 10.34
N SER A 198 2.21 12.17 9.92
CA SER A 198 3.30 12.46 8.98
C SER A 198 4.71 12.29 9.55
N ALA A 199 4.86 12.17 10.88
CA ALA A 199 6.16 11.85 11.46
C ALA A 199 6.50 10.36 11.39
N THR A 200 5.57 9.50 11.00
CA THR A 200 5.84 8.09 10.72
C THR A 200 6.62 7.94 9.42
N GLN A 201 7.72 7.18 9.45
CA GLN A 201 8.57 6.94 8.28
C GLN A 201 8.11 5.68 7.54
N ILE A 202 7.77 5.80 6.25
CA ILE A 202 7.41 4.66 5.40
C ILE A 202 8.18 4.77 4.09
N ASP A 203 9.14 3.86 3.87
CA ASP A 203 9.89 3.80 2.63
C ASP A 203 10.46 2.40 2.37
N HIS A 204 10.66 2.06 1.10
CA HIS A 204 11.19 0.76 0.67
C HIS A 204 10.44 -0.40 1.34
N VAL A 205 9.14 -0.47 1.08
CA VAL A 205 8.26 -1.53 1.59
C VAL A 205 7.70 -2.35 0.43
N GLN A 206 7.85 -3.66 0.52
CA GLN A 206 7.26 -4.60 -0.43
C GLN A 206 6.20 -5.45 0.28
N VAL A 207 4.98 -5.42 -0.26
CA VAL A 207 3.93 -6.39 0.06
C VAL A 207 3.87 -7.42 -1.05
N SER A 208 3.80 -8.70 -0.69
CA SER A 208 3.66 -9.80 -1.64
C SER A 208 2.56 -10.75 -1.19
N TYR A 209 1.65 -11.08 -2.11
CA TYR A 209 0.59 -12.07 -1.89
C TYR A 209 -0.29 -11.74 -0.66
N SER A 210 -0.71 -10.49 -0.50
CA SER A 210 -1.81 -10.20 0.43
C SER A 210 -3.09 -10.89 -0.03
N ASN A 211 -3.91 -11.34 0.90
CA ASN A 211 -5.23 -11.94 0.57
C ASN A 211 -6.35 -10.91 0.51
N ASP A 212 -6.01 -9.67 0.78
CA ASP A 212 -6.80 -8.47 0.60
C ASP A 212 -5.90 -7.40 0.00
N ASP A 213 -6.10 -6.13 0.31
CA ASP A 213 -5.24 -5.08 -0.22
C ASP A 213 -3.78 -5.22 0.22
N SER A 214 -2.88 -4.71 -0.58
CA SER A 214 -1.49 -4.57 -0.16
C SER A 214 -1.34 -3.46 0.88
N TYR A 215 -1.89 -2.30 0.59
CA TYR A 215 -1.83 -1.11 1.45
C TYR A 215 -3.19 -0.45 1.49
N GLU A 216 -3.71 -0.19 2.69
CA GLU A 216 -4.92 0.59 2.85
C GLU A 216 -4.75 1.70 3.88
N TRP A 217 -5.20 2.91 3.55
CA TRP A 217 -5.14 4.10 4.39
C TRP A 217 -6.55 4.59 4.75
N PHE A 218 -6.84 4.59 6.03
CA PHE A 218 -8.07 5.18 6.62
C PHE A 218 -7.75 6.51 7.26
N GLY A 219 -7.74 7.60 6.50
CA GLY A 219 -7.37 8.91 6.99
C GLY A 219 -5.88 9.09 7.30
N GLY A 220 -5.54 10.15 8.02
CA GLY A 220 -4.18 10.49 8.38
C GLY A 220 -3.41 11.23 7.29
N ALA A 221 -2.11 11.46 7.55
CA ALA A 221 -1.25 12.29 6.71
C ALA A 221 0.14 11.69 6.48
N VAL A 222 0.30 10.38 6.70
CA VAL A 222 1.59 9.70 6.50
C VAL A 222 2.03 9.80 5.03
N ASN A 223 3.31 10.10 4.82
CA ASN A 223 3.91 10.06 3.49
C ASN A 223 4.67 8.77 3.28
N ALA A 224 4.82 8.33 2.03
CA ALA A 224 5.57 7.13 1.71
C ALA A 224 6.33 7.26 0.39
N LYS A 225 7.40 6.47 0.24
CA LYS A 225 8.17 6.32 -1.00
C LYS A 225 8.60 4.87 -1.20
N TYR A 226 8.75 4.49 -2.48
CA TYR A 226 9.29 3.18 -2.85
C TYR A 226 8.46 2.02 -2.30
N LEU A 227 7.18 2.01 -2.66
CA LEU A 227 6.25 0.95 -2.29
C LEU A 227 6.07 -0.05 -3.43
N ILE A 228 6.06 -1.33 -3.10
CA ILE A 228 5.76 -2.41 -4.05
C ILE A 228 4.54 -3.18 -3.56
N SER A 229 3.53 -3.30 -4.42
CA SER A 229 2.43 -4.26 -4.31
C SER A 229 2.64 -5.37 -5.34
N TYR A 230 2.86 -6.58 -4.88
CA TYR A 230 3.18 -7.72 -5.73
C TYR A 230 2.21 -8.85 -5.52
N HIS A 231 1.39 -9.11 -6.56
CA HIS A 231 0.48 -10.24 -6.61
C HIS A 231 -0.57 -10.28 -5.48
N THR A 232 -1.06 -9.12 -5.08
CA THR A 232 -2.13 -9.01 -4.08
C THR A 232 -3.45 -9.58 -4.60
N TRP A 233 -4.36 -9.91 -3.69
CA TRP A 233 -5.66 -10.49 -4.04
C TRP A 233 -6.64 -9.41 -4.49
N ASP A 234 -6.80 -8.34 -3.71
CA ASP A 234 -7.68 -7.22 -4.05
C ASP A 234 -6.88 -6.01 -4.56
N ASP A 235 -6.93 -4.85 -3.97
CA ASP A 235 -6.34 -3.64 -4.54
C ASP A 235 -4.85 -3.46 -4.20
N ASP A 236 -4.10 -2.81 -5.09
CA ASP A 236 -2.70 -2.52 -4.81
C ASP A 236 -2.57 -1.42 -3.74
N PHE A 237 -3.36 -0.35 -3.88
CA PHE A 237 -3.38 0.81 -2.97
C PHE A 237 -4.81 1.30 -2.80
N ASP A 238 -5.39 1.12 -1.61
CA ASP A 238 -6.70 1.68 -1.26
C ASP A 238 -6.57 2.88 -0.32
N THR A 239 -7.35 3.92 -0.56
CA THR A 239 -7.32 5.17 0.19
C THR A 239 -8.72 5.62 0.54
N ASP A 240 -8.95 5.89 1.84
CA ASP A 240 -10.27 6.21 2.36
C ASP A 240 -10.20 7.24 3.51
N ASN A 241 -11.36 7.67 3.96
CA ASN A 241 -11.63 8.41 5.20
C ASN A 241 -10.80 9.68 5.42
N GLY A 242 -10.47 10.38 4.34
CA GLY A 242 -9.77 11.66 4.42
C GLY A 242 -8.25 11.55 4.43
N PHE A 243 -7.69 10.45 3.97
CA PHE A 243 -6.25 10.33 3.79
C PHE A 243 -5.71 11.44 2.88
N CYS A 244 -4.67 12.15 3.34
CA CYS A 244 -4.10 13.30 2.63
C CYS A 244 -2.57 13.24 2.46
N GLY A 245 -1.97 12.07 2.64
CA GLY A 245 -0.52 11.86 2.48
C GLY A 245 -0.04 11.98 1.04
N LYS A 246 1.28 12.06 0.89
CA LYS A 246 1.99 12.11 -0.39
C LYS A 246 2.78 10.82 -0.57
N VAL A 247 2.58 10.16 -1.69
CA VAL A 247 3.19 8.86 -1.97
C VAL A 247 3.88 8.89 -3.33
N GLN A 248 5.15 8.45 -3.39
CA GLN A 248 5.95 8.51 -4.61
C GLN A 248 6.74 7.22 -4.85
N PHE A 249 6.96 6.89 -6.12
CA PHE A 249 7.68 5.70 -6.58
C PHE A 249 7.02 4.40 -6.12
N CYS A 250 5.86 4.10 -6.70
CA CYS A 250 5.11 2.88 -6.41
C CYS A 250 5.08 1.94 -7.60
N LEU A 251 5.20 0.65 -7.32
CA LEU A 251 5.04 -0.42 -8.30
C LEU A 251 3.90 -1.35 -7.87
N GLY A 252 2.87 -1.48 -8.69
CA GLY A 252 1.84 -2.51 -8.57
C GLY A 252 1.98 -3.54 -9.68
N VAL A 253 2.08 -4.82 -9.34
CA VAL A 253 2.21 -5.93 -10.31
C VAL A 253 1.18 -7.00 -10.01
N ARG A 254 0.27 -7.24 -10.95
CA ARG A 254 -0.82 -8.19 -10.77
C ARG A 254 -0.42 -9.62 -11.15
N GLN A 255 -0.82 -10.60 -10.33
CA GLN A 255 -0.83 -12.01 -10.72
C GLN A 255 -2.09 -12.26 -11.57
N PRO A 256 -1.98 -12.63 -12.86
CA PRO A 256 -3.14 -12.70 -13.76
C PRO A 256 -4.26 -13.66 -13.34
N ARG A 257 -3.94 -14.60 -12.45
CA ARG A 257 -4.91 -15.61 -11.98
C ARG A 257 -5.53 -15.31 -10.61
N ILE A 258 -5.21 -14.14 -10.03
CA ILE A 258 -5.67 -13.76 -8.70
C ILE A 258 -6.39 -12.42 -8.79
N ALA A 259 -7.69 -12.44 -8.55
CA ALA A 259 -8.51 -11.24 -8.41
C ALA A 259 -9.66 -11.51 -7.44
N ASP A 260 -10.01 -10.52 -6.63
CA ASP A 260 -11.06 -10.65 -5.62
C ASP A 260 -12.46 -10.54 -6.22
N THR A 261 -13.43 -11.04 -5.45
CA THR A 261 -14.87 -10.94 -5.80
C THR A 261 -15.39 -9.51 -5.79
N SER A 262 -14.74 -8.59 -5.06
CA SER A 262 -15.01 -7.14 -5.05
C SER A 262 -14.68 -6.47 -6.38
N ALA A 263 -13.76 -7.04 -7.13
CA ALA A 263 -13.15 -6.59 -8.38
C ALA A 263 -11.89 -5.75 -8.15
N SER A 264 -10.74 -6.35 -8.43
CA SER A 264 -9.41 -5.83 -8.07
C SER A 264 -8.93 -4.69 -8.96
N ASN A 265 -8.34 -3.68 -8.34
CA ASN A 265 -7.81 -2.48 -8.98
C ASN A 265 -6.32 -2.23 -8.66
N GLY A 266 -5.73 -1.27 -9.35
CA GLY A 266 -4.48 -0.65 -8.92
C GLY A 266 -4.73 0.34 -7.77
N PHE A 267 -5.53 1.39 -8.05
CA PHE A 267 -6.13 2.23 -7.00
C PHE A 267 -7.61 1.90 -6.82
N GLU A 268 -8.04 1.76 -5.57
CA GLU A 268 -9.38 2.08 -5.13
C GLU A 268 -9.31 3.34 -4.25
N SER A 269 -10.27 4.29 -4.39
CA SER A 269 -10.26 5.49 -3.57
C SER A 269 -11.66 5.97 -3.27
N ASP A 270 -11.98 6.03 -1.98
CA ASP A 270 -13.25 6.50 -1.43
C ASP A 270 -13.04 7.73 -0.53
N ASN A 271 -14.04 8.60 -0.43
CA ASN A 271 -14.04 9.58 0.66
C ASN A 271 -14.50 8.95 1.97
N ASN A 272 -15.47 8.07 1.89
CA ASN A 272 -15.91 7.14 2.94
C ASN A 272 -16.94 6.16 2.36
N GLY A 273 -17.19 5.06 3.05
CA GLY A 273 -18.08 4.00 2.57
C GLY A 273 -19.52 4.44 2.26
N GLU A 274 -20.01 5.54 2.85
CA GLU A 274 -21.33 6.12 2.56
C GLU A 274 -21.31 7.03 1.34
N GLY A 275 -20.16 7.42 0.83
CA GLY A 275 -20.02 8.40 -0.26
C GLY A 275 -20.45 9.81 0.14
N SER A 276 -20.33 10.16 1.41
CA SER A 276 -20.68 11.52 1.88
C SER A 276 -19.59 12.53 1.50
N ALA A 277 -19.96 13.81 1.40
CA ALA A 277 -19.06 14.92 1.16
C ALA A 277 -18.45 15.47 2.47
N THR A 278 -18.13 14.60 3.42
CA THR A 278 -17.59 14.99 4.73
C THR A 278 -16.11 15.32 4.61
N SER A 279 -15.72 16.46 5.19
CA SER A 279 -14.31 16.88 5.29
C SER A 279 -13.61 16.25 6.51
N PRO A 280 -12.26 16.08 6.43
CA PRO A 280 -11.44 16.31 5.24
C PRO A 280 -11.71 15.26 4.16
N PHE A 281 -11.71 15.69 2.91
CA PHE A 281 -11.79 14.74 1.80
C PHE A 281 -10.53 13.88 1.72
N THR A 282 -10.70 12.63 1.28
CA THR A 282 -9.59 11.83 0.77
C THR A 282 -8.98 12.57 -0.40
N SER A 283 -7.78 13.11 -0.22
CA SER A 283 -7.12 14.03 -1.15
C SER A 283 -5.62 13.74 -1.26
N CYS A 284 -5.26 12.49 -1.05
CA CYS A 284 -3.88 12.02 -1.19
C CYS A 284 -3.33 12.32 -2.60
N VAL A 285 -2.00 12.43 -2.67
CA VAL A 285 -1.32 12.70 -3.93
C VAL A 285 -0.29 11.61 -4.19
N PHE A 286 -0.50 10.85 -5.26
CA PHE A 286 0.46 9.89 -5.78
C PHE A 286 1.21 10.47 -6.97
N SER A 287 2.51 10.21 -7.04
CA SER A 287 3.34 10.54 -8.22
C SER A 287 4.29 9.40 -8.53
N ASN A 288 4.63 9.23 -9.80
CA ASN A 288 5.58 8.20 -10.24
C ASN A 288 5.16 6.77 -9.86
N VAL A 289 3.92 6.41 -10.20
CA VAL A 289 3.38 5.06 -10.04
C VAL A 289 3.52 4.29 -11.35
N THR A 290 3.89 3.02 -11.26
CA THR A 290 3.84 2.05 -12.36
C THR A 290 2.88 0.92 -11.99
N PHE A 291 1.77 0.78 -12.72
CA PHE A 291 0.85 -0.34 -12.60
C PHE A 291 0.98 -1.30 -13.76
N VAL A 292 1.25 -2.57 -13.44
CA VAL A 292 1.34 -3.67 -14.40
C VAL A 292 0.16 -4.61 -14.20
N GLY A 293 -0.86 -4.44 -15.01
CA GLY A 293 -2.09 -5.21 -15.00
C GLY A 293 -1.90 -6.65 -15.53
N PRO A 294 -2.95 -7.46 -15.49
CA PRO A 294 -2.86 -8.89 -15.83
C PRO A 294 -2.40 -9.15 -17.27
N VAL A 295 -2.81 -8.35 -18.25
CA VAL A 295 -2.35 -8.49 -19.65
C VAL A 295 -0.85 -8.16 -19.76
N GLY A 296 -0.34 -7.26 -18.94
CA GLY A 296 1.09 -6.95 -18.89
C GLY A 296 1.94 -8.12 -18.42
N GLN A 297 1.36 -9.04 -17.66
CA GLN A 297 2.03 -10.26 -17.18
C GLN A 297 1.77 -11.48 -18.07
N ASP A 298 0.59 -11.61 -18.62
CA ASP A 298 0.22 -12.72 -19.53
C ASP A 298 -0.65 -12.20 -20.68
N ALA A 299 -0.11 -12.19 -21.89
CA ALA A 299 -0.81 -11.76 -23.09
C ALA A 299 -2.03 -12.64 -23.44
N ALA A 300 -2.11 -13.85 -22.88
CA ALA A 300 -3.25 -14.76 -23.03
C ALA A 300 -4.31 -14.58 -21.95
N PHE A 301 -4.17 -13.57 -21.10
CA PHE A 301 -5.13 -13.29 -20.01
C PHE A 301 -6.57 -13.16 -20.53
N SER A 302 -7.48 -13.77 -19.79
CA SER A 302 -8.93 -13.62 -19.96
C SER A 302 -9.56 -13.31 -18.60
N ASN A 303 -10.36 -12.26 -18.55
CA ASN A 303 -11.01 -11.81 -17.32
C ASN A 303 -12.25 -12.67 -16.97
N THR A 304 -12.05 -13.97 -16.86
CA THR A 304 -13.09 -14.98 -16.67
C THR A 304 -12.74 -15.94 -15.53
N SER A 305 -13.76 -16.56 -14.95
CA SER A 305 -13.61 -17.56 -13.89
C SER A 305 -12.83 -18.81 -14.33
N ASP A 306 -12.82 -19.13 -15.62
CA ASP A 306 -12.03 -20.25 -16.14
C ASP A 306 -10.52 -19.94 -16.14
N TYR A 307 -10.16 -18.66 -16.26
CA TYR A 307 -8.77 -18.23 -16.22
C TYR A 307 -8.32 -17.83 -14.80
N ILE A 308 -9.14 -17.07 -14.08
CA ILE A 308 -8.83 -16.56 -12.72
C ILE A 308 -9.20 -17.67 -11.70
N THR A 309 -8.26 -18.54 -11.40
CA THR A 309 -8.44 -19.71 -10.55
C THR A 309 -7.55 -19.72 -9.31
N ALA A 310 -6.66 -18.73 -9.18
CA ALA A 310 -5.56 -18.65 -8.22
C ALA A 310 -4.58 -19.86 -8.26
N GLY A 311 -4.92 -20.95 -8.92
CA GLY A 311 -4.06 -22.14 -9.03
C GLY A 311 -3.59 -22.62 -7.65
N ASP A 312 -2.29 -22.90 -7.54
CA ASP A 312 -1.67 -23.36 -6.29
C ASP A 312 -1.63 -22.28 -5.20
N MET A 313 -1.88 -21.02 -5.55
CA MET A 313 -1.91 -19.90 -4.59
C MET A 313 -3.28 -19.71 -3.93
N ASN A 314 -4.28 -20.54 -4.25
CA ASN A 314 -5.58 -20.48 -3.58
C ASN A 314 -5.44 -20.82 -2.09
N PRO A 315 -5.75 -19.91 -1.16
CA PRO A 315 -5.54 -20.11 0.27
C PRO A 315 -6.54 -21.09 0.90
N LYS A 316 -7.67 -21.34 0.24
CA LYS A 316 -8.77 -22.20 0.74
C LYS A 316 -9.27 -21.78 2.13
N ASN A 317 -9.31 -20.47 2.39
CA ASN A 317 -9.70 -19.87 3.66
C ASN A 317 -11.07 -19.17 3.61
N GLY A 318 -11.82 -19.36 2.53
CA GLY A 318 -13.14 -18.76 2.31
C GLY A 318 -13.14 -17.59 1.33
N SER A 319 -11.97 -17.03 0.99
CA SER A 319 -11.85 -15.96 -0.01
C SER A 319 -12.38 -16.39 -1.36
N LYS A 320 -13.09 -15.49 -2.01
CA LYS A 320 -13.75 -15.73 -3.30
C LYS A 320 -12.96 -15.05 -4.41
N LEU A 321 -12.89 -15.70 -5.55
CA LEU A 321 -12.30 -15.11 -6.76
C LEU A 321 -13.35 -14.32 -7.54
N GLY A 322 -12.90 -13.29 -8.23
CA GLY A 322 -13.70 -12.44 -9.08
C GLY A 322 -12.99 -12.05 -10.37
N GLN A 323 -12.96 -10.78 -10.66
CA GLN A 323 -12.42 -10.22 -11.90
C GLN A 323 -11.49 -9.04 -11.59
N PHE A 324 -10.52 -8.80 -12.45
CA PHE A 324 -9.82 -7.52 -12.50
C PHE A 324 -10.74 -6.44 -13.00
N GLN A 325 -10.61 -5.23 -12.50
CA GLN A 325 -11.40 -4.10 -12.95
C GLN A 325 -10.53 -3.01 -13.58
N SER A 326 -9.93 -2.13 -12.80
CA SER A 326 -9.27 -0.97 -13.36
C SER A 326 -7.86 -0.74 -12.84
N ALA A 327 -7.09 0.05 -13.59
CA ALA A 327 -5.85 0.59 -13.05
C ALA A 327 -6.12 1.63 -11.95
N MET A 328 -7.18 2.42 -12.11
CA MET A 328 -7.55 3.49 -11.16
C MET A 328 -9.06 3.58 -11.04
N GLN A 329 -9.60 3.31 -9.84
CA GLN A 329 -11.00 3.55 -9.50
C GLN A 329 -11.08 4.65 -8.44
N VAL A 330 -11.77 5.73 -8.76
CA VAL A 330 -12.03 6.85 -7.85
C VAL A 330 -13.54 7.02 -7.75
N ARG A 331 -14.06 6.90 -6.54
CA ARG A 331 -15.50 6.85 -6.29
C ARG A 331 -15.89 7.53 -4.97
N ARG A 332 -17.17 7.58 -4.69
CA ARG A 332 -17.72 8.00 -3.39
C ARG A 332 -17.16 9.34 -2.90
N ASN A 333 -17.09 10.31 -3.81
CA ASN A 333 -16.59 11.68 -3.55
C ASN A 333 -15.11 11.78 -3.14
N SER A 334 -14.27 10.78 -3.46
CA SER A 334 -12.83 10.92 -3.29
C SER A 334 -12.26 12.01 -4.19
N HIS A 335 -11.24 12.68 -3.70
CA HIS A 335 -10.43 13.66 -4.41
C HIS A 335 -8.98 13.15 -4.59
N LEU A 336 -8.79 11.84 -4.79
CA LEU A 336 -7.47 11.27 -5.06
C LEU A 336 -6.81 11.98 -6.24
N ASN A 337 -5.51 12.25 -6.13
CA ASN A 337 -4.71 12.85 -7.19
C ASN A 337 -3.58 11.92 -7.62
N CYS A 338 -3.38 11.75 -8.92
CA CYS A 338 -2.31 10.95 -9.48
C CYS A 338 -1.58 11.71 -10.60
N PHE A 339 -0.26 11.78 -10.48
CA PHE A 339 0.62 12.49 -11.41
C PHE A 339 1.76 11.61 -11.91
N ASN A 340 2.32 11.95 -13.07
CA ASN A 340 3.57 11.37 -13.58
C ASN A 340 3.63 9.83 -13.52
N SER A 341 2.51 9.18 -13.83
CA SER A 341 2.35 7.75 -13.61
C SER A 341 2.02 6.99 -14.90
N VAL A 342 2.25 5.69 -14.90
CA VAL A 342 1.97 4.82 -16.03
C VAL A 342 1.22 3.58 -15.57
N ALA A 343 0.22 3.17 -16.33
CA ALA A 343 -0.53 1.94 -16.12
C ALA A 343 -0.71 1.17 -17.42
N MET A 344 -0.68 -0.15 -17.36
CA MET A 344 -0.78 -1.00 -18.53
C MET A 344 -1.56 -2.29 -18.28
N GLY A 345 -2.32 -2.72 -19.29
CA GLY A 345 -2.86 -4.07 -19.38
C GLY A 345 -3.97 -4.41 -18.36
N PHE A 346 -4.76 -3.44 -17.92
CA PHE A 346 -5.98 -3.67 -17.15
C PHE A 346 -7.20 -3.76 -18.08
N PRO A 347 -8.31 -4.39 -17.63
CA PRO A 347 -9.57 -4.34 -18.36
C PRO A 347 -10.07 -2.91 -18.57
N VAL A 348 -10.00 -2.06 -17.55
CA VAL A 348 -10.37 -0.65 -17.59
C VAL A 348 -9.18 0.21 -17.16
N GLY A 349 -8.94 1.32 -17.84
CA GLY A 349 -7.88 2.27 -17.42
C GLY A 349 -8.32 3.10 -16.21
N LEU A 350 -9.37 3.89 -16.35
CA LEU A 350 -9.87 4.82 -15.34
C LEU A 350 -11.37 4.64 -15.10
N ILE A 351 -11.75 4.60 -13.83
CA ILE A 351 -13.15 4.70 -13.41
C ILE A 351 -13.29 5.92 -12.48
N VAL A 352 -14.11 6.86 -12.85
CA VAL A 352 -14.59 7.96 -12.00
C VAL A 352 -16.10 7.84 -11.94
N GLU A 353 -16.62 7.36 -10.82
CA GLU A 353 -18.04 7.02 -10.73
C GLU A 353 -18.81 7.85 -9.69
N ASN A 354 -20.10 8.01 -9.92
CA ASN A 354 -21.04 8.78 -9.09
C ASN A 354 -22.04 7.90 -8.33
N ASP A 355 -21.83 6.59 -8.18
CA ASP A 355 -22.81 5.68 -7.57
C ASP A 355 -23.27 6.17 -6.20
N LYS A 356 -22.46 6.05 -5.16
CA LYS A 356 -22.83 6.55 -3.83
C LYS A 356 -22.45 8.02 -3.61
N GLY A 357 -21.44 8.50 -4.25
CA GLY A 357 -20.94 9.87 -4.13
C GLY A 357 -21.21 10.66 -5.42
N SER A 358 -22.33 11.35 -5.53
CA SER A 358 -22.80 12.01 -6.77
C SER A 358 -21.91 13.15 -7.29
N GLN A 359 -20.80 13.47 -6.61
CA GLN A 359 -19.91 14.58 -6.94
C GLN A 359 -18.49 14.14 -7.35
N THR A 360 -18.21 12.85 -7.50
CA THR A 360 -16.87 12.39 -7.87
C THR A 360 -16.48 12.92 -9.27
N GLN A 361 -17.36 12.79 -10.25
CA GLN A 361 -17.12 13.34 -11.60
C GLN A 361 -17.06 14.88 -11.60
N THR A 362 -17.82 15.54 -10.72
CA THR A 362 -17.75 17.00 -10.54
C THR A 362 -16.37 17.41 -10.01
N ALA A 363 -15.85 16.70 -9.02
CA ALA A 363 -14.51 16.96 -8.49
C ALA A 363 -13.41 16.87 -9.56
N ALA A 364 -13.51 15.89 -10.46
CA ALA A 364 -12.63 15.76 -11.61
C ALA A 364 -12.76 16.96 -12.59
N SER A 365 -14.01 17.36 -12.90
CA SER A 365 -14.28 18.48 -13.80
C SER A 365 -13.81 19.83 -13.23
N GLU A 366 -13.91 20.02 -11.92
CA GLU A 366 -13.50 21.24 -11.22
C GLU A 366 -12.00 21.26 -10.86
N GLY A 367 -11.29 20.14 -11.02
CA GLY A 367 -9.86 20.01 -10.77
C GLY A 367 -9.48 19.87 -9.31
N THR A 368 -10.39 19.44 -8.44
CA THR A 368 -10.07 19.01 -7.06
C THR A 368 -9.67 17.54 -6.97
N LEU A 369 -10.02 16.75 -7.99
CA LEU A 369 -9.49 15.43 -8.30
C LEU A 369 -8.69 15.55 -9.60
N LYS A 370 -7.42 15.13 -9.60
CA LYS A 370 -6.54 15.29 -10.77
C LYS A 370 -5.89 13.96 -11.16
N ILE A 371 -6.15 13.51 -12.38
CA ILE A 371 -5.40 12.43 -13.04
C ILE A 371 -4.62 13.08 -14.17
N GLN A 372 -3.37 13.48 -13.92
CA GLN A 372 -2.64 14.39 -14.78
C GLN A 372 -1.23 13.86 -15.08
N ASN A 373 -0.84 13.98 -16.35
CA ASN A 373 0.43 13.44 -16.83
C ASN A 373 0.54 11.93 -16.58
N VAL A 374 -0.55 11.21 -16.86
CA VAL A 374 -0.69 9.77 -16.71
C VAL A 374 -0.73 9.14 -18.10
N TYR A 375 0.09 8.10 -18.29
CA TYR A 375 0.16 7.34 -19.51
C TYR A 375 -0.48 5.96 -19.32
N MET A 376 -1.41 5.59 -20.16
CA MET A 376 -2.06 4.29 -20.12
C MET A 376 -1.83 3.53 -21.43
N ALA A 377 -1.64 2.22 -21.36
CA ALA A 377 -1.37 1.39 -22.50
C ALA A 377 -2.06 0.03 -22.44
N GLY A 378 -2.61 -0.43 -23.56
CA GLY A 378 -3.12 -1.80 -23.71
C GLY A 378 -4.30 -2.13 -22.78
N MET A 379 -5.16 -1.15 -22.48
CA MET A 379 -6.41 -1.37 -21.75
C MET A 379 -7.47 -1.96 -22.69
N THR A 380 -8.39 -2.78 -22.18
CA THR A 380 -9.53 -3.23 -22.99
C THR A 380 -10.46 -2.07 -23.31
N VAL A 381 -10.77 -1.23 -22.30
CA VAL A 381 -11.41 0.08 -22.47
C VAL A 381 -10.64 1.13 -21.69
N LEU A 382 -10.56 2.36 -22.21
CA LEU A 382 -9.82 3.43 -21.54
C LEU A 382 -10.50 3.86 -20.25
N GLY A 383 -11.83 3.95 -20.25
CA GLY A 383 -12.60 4.37 -19.09
C GLY A 383 -13.95 3.71 -19.00
N SER A 384 -14.51 3.71 -17.79
CA SER A 384 -15.89 3.32 -17.50
C SER A 384 -16.42 4.21 -16.38
N ASP A 385 -17.74 4.41 -16.31
CA ASP A 385 -18.37 5.27 -15.31
C ASP A 385 -19.03 4.48 -14.18
N VAL A 386 -19.01 3.16 -14.23
CA VAL A 386 -19.79 2.30 -13.34
C VAL A 386 -18.92 1.18 -12.80
N ASN A 387 -18.99 0.95 -11.49
CA ASN A 387 -18.35 -0.17 -10.81
C ASN A 387 -18.76 -1.52 -11.43
N LYS A 388 -17.79 -2.41 -11.62
CA LYS A 388 -17.97 -3.72 -12.26
C LYS A 388 -18.63 -3.64 -13.66
N SER A 389 -18.29 -2.59 -14.40
CA SER A 389 -18.65 -2.42 -15.81
C SER A 389 -17.39 -2.28 -16.66
N PHE A 390 -17.33 -3.03 -17.74
CA PHE A 390 -16.21 -3.07 -18.69
C PHE A 390 -16.58 -2.40 -20.02
N GLU A 391 -17.53 -1.47 -19.98
CA GLU A 391 -18.04 -0.75 -21.14
C GLU A 391 -17.65 0.72 -21.07
N ASP A 392 -17.19 1.27 -22.19
CA ASP A 392 -16.91 2.70 -22.34
C ASP A 392 -18.17 3.44 -22.77
N GLY A 393 -19.11 3.61 -21.83
CA GLY A 393 -20.39 4.27 -22.02
C GLY A 393 -20.62 5.33 -20.94
N PHE A 394 -21.31 6.41 -21.29
CA PHE A 394 -21.59 7.51 -20.36
C PHE A 394 -22.65 7.12 -19.32
N CYS A 395 -22.35 7.38 -18.06
CA CYS A 395 -23.30 7.23 -16.97
C CYS A 395 -22.96 8.21 -15.82
N ASP A 396 -23.82 9.19 -15.58
CA ASP A 396 -23.59 10.19 -14.53
C ASP A 396 -24.10 9.78 -13.14
N ASN A 397 -24.92 8.74 -13.06
CA ASN A 397 -25.58 8.30 -11.81
C ASN A 397 -25.11 6.95 -11.26
N GLY A 398 -24.11 6.32 -11.90
CA GLY A 398 -23.56 5.03 -11.46
C GLY A 398 -24.47 3.80 -11.64
N ASP A 399 -25.67 3.96 -12.23
CA ASP A 399 -26.58 2.84 -12.48
C ASP A 399 -26.23 2.11 -13.79
N LYS A 400 -25.80 0.84 -13.69
CA LYS A 400 -25.46 -0.02 -14.83
C LYS A 400 -26.56 -0.09 -15.91
N ASN A 401 -27.83 0.06 -15.53
CA ASN A 401 -28.95 0.02 -16.46
C ASN A 401 -29.15 1.34 -17.22
N SER A 402 -28.46 2.39 -16.78
CA SER A 402 -28.53 3.74 -17.33
C SER A 402 -27.35 4.12 -18.22
N ILE A 403 -26.48 3.16 -18.56
CA ILE A 403 -25.30 3.39 -19.42
C ILE A 403 -25.74 3.73 -20.83
N ASP A 404 -25.40 4.93 -21.29
CA ASP A 404 -25.61 5.38 -22.68
C ASP A 404 -24.39 4.97 -23.54
N LYS A 405 -24.50 3.82 -24.20
CA LYS A 405 -23.43 3.27 -25.06
C LYS A 405 -23.23 4.05 -26.37
N SER A 406 -24.08 5.03 -26.66
CA SER A 406 -23.90 5.91 -27.83
C SER A 406 -22.93 7.07 -27.55
N LYS A 407 -22.54 7.25 -26.29
CA LYS A 407 -21.60 8.27 -25.85
C LYS A 407 -20.43 7.60 -25.11
N GLU A 408 -19.24 8.16 -25.31
CA GLU A 408 -18.06 7.79 -24.53
C GLU A 408 -18.28 8.10 -23.03
N SER A 409 -17.71 7.30 -22.15
CA SER A 409 -17.77 7.51 -20.71
C SER A 409 -17.23 8.90 -20.31
N PHE A 410 -17.73 9.43 -19.20
CA PHE A 410 -17.12 10.59 -18.56
C PHE A 410 -15.62 10.33 -18.30
N SER A 411 -15.29 9.16 -17.78
CA SER A 411 -13.92 8.78 -17.41
C SER A 411 -12.97 8.83 -18.60
N SER A 412 -13.34 8.25 -19.75
CA SER A 412 -12.54 8.35 -20.98
C SER A 412 -12.42 9.78 -21.50
N THR A 413 -13.54 10.51 -21.54
CA THR A 413 -13.58 11.90 -21.99
C THR A 413 -12.73 12.80 -21.10
N TYR A 414 -12.83 12.64 -19.77
CA TYR A 414 -12.01 13.36 -18.80
C TYR A 414 -10.53 13.08 -19.02
N PHE A 415 -10.13 11.79 -19.07
CA PHE A 415 -8.73 11.41 -19.27
C PHE A 415 -8.14 12.05 -20.53
N LYS A 416 -8.86 11.99 -21.65
CA LYS A 416 -8.44 12.57 -22.95
C LYS A 416 -8.43 14.09 -22.96
N SER A 417 -9.24 14.74 -22.12
CA SER A 417 -9.30 16.21 -22.04
C SER A 417 -8.04 16.83 -21.42
N ILE A 418 -7.28 16.05 -20.66
CA ILE A 418 -6.04 16.48 -20.01
C ILE A 418 -4.90 16.32 -21.01
N ALA A 419 -4.39 17.42 -21.54
CA ALA A 419 -3.42 17.42 -22.65
C ALA A 419 -2.11 16.65 -22.35
N SER A 420 -1.72 16.55 -21.08
CA SER A 420 -0.53 15.81 -20.66
C SER A 420 -0.75 14.29 -20.52
N ASN A 421 -2.01 13.82 -20.50
CA ASN A 421 -2.30 12.40 -20.48
C ASN A 421 -2.12 11.78 -21.87
N LYS A 422 -1.67 10.52 -21.92
CA LYS A 422 -1.54 9.78 -23.19
C LYS A 422 -2.10 8.38 -23.06
N TYR A 423 -2.67 7.91 -24.15
CA TYR A 423 -3.12 6.54 -24.31
C TYR A 423 -2.41 5.87 -25.50
N PHE A 424 -2.00 4.62 -25.31
CA PHE A 424 -1.38 3.77 -26.32
C PHE A 424 -2.19 2.48 -26.49
N ASP A 425 -2.42 2.06 -27.74
CA ASP A 425 -3.15 0.82 -27.99
C ASP A 425 -2.39 -0.42 -27.54
N ALA A 426 -1.07 -0.39 -27.63
CA ALA A 426 -0.20 -1.51 -27.27
C ALA A 426 0.72 -1.18 -26.10
N ILE A 427 0.89 -2.14 -25.17
CA ILE A 427 1.86 -2.04 -24.05
C ILE A 427 3.29 -1.86 -24.60
N ALA A 428 3.61 -2.48 -25.73
CA ALA A 428 4.94 -2.37 -26.36
C ALA A 428 5.33 -0.93 -26.72
N ASP A 429 4.36 -0.03 -26.92
CA ASP A 429 4.63 1.38 -27.24
C ASP A 429 5.22 2.16 -26.06
N LEU A 430 5.10 1.64 -24.83
CA LEU A 430 5.77 2.18 -23.66
C LEU A 430 7.27 1.91 -23.64
N LYS A 431 7.76 0.93 -24.43
CA LYS A 431 9.17 0.55 -24.54
C LYS A 431 9.85 0.33 -23.18
N LEU A 432 9.27 -0.58 -22.40
CA LEU A 432 9.82 -1.02 -21.13
C LEU A 432 10.80 -2.17 -21.33
N SER A 433 11.74 -2.34 -20.40
CA SER A 433 12.79 -3.37 -20.47
C SER A 433 12.22 -4.79 -20.47
N GLN A 434 11.31 -5.08 -19.52
CA GLN A 434 10.64 -6.40 -19.38
C GLN A 434 9.16 -6.20 -18.99
N PRO A 435 8.30 -5.86 -19.94
CA PRO A 435 6.91 -5.55 -19.63
C PRO A 435 6.06 -6.77 -19.22
N ASN A 436 6.54 -8.00 -19.43
CA ASN A 436 5.78 -9.25 -19.27
C ASN A 436 6.48 -10.21 -18.31
N SER A 437 6.99 -9.77 -17.17
CA SER A 437 7.79 -10.68 -16.37
C SER A 437 7.08 -11.15 -15.10
N LEU A 438 6.53 -12.36 -15.14
CA LEU A 438 6.38 -13.22 -13.96
C LEU A 438 7.76 -13.83 -13.57
N GLN A 439 8.82 -13.03 -13.65
CA GLN A 439 10.21 -13.48 -13.50
C GLN A 439 10.73 -13.15 -12.11
N ALA A 440 11.74 -13.90 -11.68
CA ALA A 440 12.38 -13.72 -10.37
C ALA A 440 13.02 -12.33 -10.15
N ASN A 441 13.31 -11.60 -11.23
CA ASN A 441 13.86 -10.25 -11.18
C ASN A 441 13.14 -9.36 -12.21
N PRO A 442 11.95 -8.87 -11.92
CA PRO A 442 11.20 -8.03 -12.85
C PRO A 442 11.91 -6.69 -13.08
N ASN A 443 11.86 -6.21 -14.32
CA ASN A 443 12.42 -4.92 -14.70
C ASN A 443 11.43 -4.15 -15.60
N TYR A 444 10.78 -3.18 -15.04
CA TYR A 444 9.81 -2.32 -15.72
C TYR A 444 10.41 -0.95 -16.08
N GLY A 445 11.73 -0.82 -16.03
CA GLY A 445 12.45 0.42 -16.39
C GLY A 445 12.27 0.77 -17.86
N PRO A 446 12.08 2.07 -18.20
CA PRO A 446 11.93 2.54 -19.55
C PRO A 446 13.25 2.48 -20.33
N LEU A 447 13.21 1.94 -21.55
CA LEU A 447 14.33 1.95 -22.49
C LEU A 447 14.67 3.38 -22.93
N SER A 448 15.82 3.57 -23.56
CA SER A 448 16.32 4.91 -23.92
C SER A 448 15.40 5.71 -24.86
N ASP A 449 14.58 5.03 -25.64
CA ASP A 449 13.60 5.63 -26.57
C ASP A 449 12.16 5.56 -26.07
N SER A 450 11.96 5.25 -24.78
CA SER A 450 10.63 5.22 -24.16
C SER A 450 10.01 6.60 -24.07
N PRO A 451 8.70 6.74 -24.35
CA PRO A 451 7.98 8.00 -24.19
C PRO A 451 7.86 8.46 -22.73
N LEU A 452 8.20 7.62 -21.77
CA LEU A 452 8.15 7.95 -20.34
C LEU A 452 9.34 8.81 -19.90
N ARG A 453 10.45 8.76 -20.65
CA ARG A 453 11.67 9.50 -20.30
C ARG A 453 11.54 10.97 -20.67
N GLY A 454 11.94 11.88 -19.77
CA GLY A 454 11.86 13.31 -19.99
C GLY A 454 10.44 13.90 -19.99
N ALA A 455 9.44 13.12 -19.56
CA ALA A 455 8.03 13.49 -19.68
C ALA A 455 7.36 13.90 -18.36
N ALA A 456 8.02 13.74 -17.21
CA ALA A 456 7.47 14.15 -15.92
C ALA A 456 7.38 15.68 -15.79
N SER A 457 6.40 16.13 -15.00
CA SER A 457 6.20 17.55 -14.67
C SER A 457 5.81 17.69 -13.20
N PHE A 458 6.47 18.60 -12.51
CA PHE A 458 6.23 18.96 -11.11
C PHE A 458 5.78 20.42 -10.96
N THR A 459 5.17 20.98 -11.99
CA THR A 459 4.72 22.38 -12.01
C THR A 459 3.36 22.59 -11.33
N ASP A 460 2.53 21.52 -11.21
CA ASP A 460 1.27 21.63 -10.47
C ASP A 460 1.55 21.84 -8.98
N PRO A 461 0.83 22.76 -8.29
CA PRO A 461 1.03 23.02 -6.86
C PRO A 461 0.97 21.79 -5.95
N LEU A 462 0.21 20.75 -6.32
CA LEU A 462 0.11 19.52 -5.53
C LEU A 462 1.38 18.69 -5.53
N VAL A 463 2.19 18.79 -6.58
CA VAL A 463 3.45 18.03 -6.71
C VAL A 463 4.71 18.91 -6.66
N ALA A 464 4.57 20.22 -6.70
CA ALA A 464 5.70 21.16 -6.65
C ALA A 464 6.48 21.11 -5.33
N ASN A 465 5.89 20.58 -4.27
CA ASN A 465 6.52 20.45 -2.96
C ASN A 465 6.22 19.08 -2.36
N GLY A 466 7.20 18.54 -1.65
CA GLY A 466 7.05 17.28 -0.94
C GLY A 466 7.24 16.03 -1.80
N PHE A 467 7.75 16.16 -3.02
CA PHE A 467 8.15 15.08 -3.91
C PHE A 467 9.58 15.28 -4.40
N ASP A 468 10.25 14.21 -4.76
CA ASP A 468 11.52 14.30 -5.50
C ASP A 468 11.20 14.65 -6.94
N GLU A 469 11.70 15.77 -7.41
CA GLU A 469 11.54 16.17 -8.80
C GLU A 469 12.44 15.31 -9.70
N VAL A 470 11.80 14.52 -10.57
CA VAL A 470 12.46 13.63 -11.53
C VAL A 470 11.95 13.92 -12.94
N THR A 471 12.66 13.42 -13.95
CA THR A 471 12.32 13.72 -15.35
C THR A 471 11.47 12.66 -16.04
N TYR A 472 11.17 11.55 -15.35
CA TYR A 472 10.51 10.38 -15.94
C TYR A 472 9.13 10.12 -15.34
N ILE A 473 8.25 9.54 -16.13
CA ILE A 473 6.94 9.02 -15.74
C ILE A 473 7.11 7.58 -15.24
N GLY A 474 6.34 7.22 -14.20
CA GLY A 474 6.41 5.91 -13.57
C GLY A 474 7.48 5.81 -12.48
N ALA A 475 7.66 4.62 -11.94
CA ALA A 475 8.47 4.38 -10.75
C ALA A 475 9.97 4.20 -11.03
N PHE A 476 10.39 4.17 -12.30
CA PHE A 476 11.77 3.84 -12.70
C PHE A 476 12.35 4.88 -13.65
N ALA A 477 13.59 5.28 -13.40
CA ALA A 477 14.32 6.23 -14.24
C ALA A 477 14.69 5.64 -15.62
N ASP A 478 15.16 4.41 -15.61
CA ASP A 478 15.57 3.64 -16.80
C ASP A 478 15.70 2.15 -16.49
N GLU A 479 16.17 1.37 -17.46
CA GLU A 479 16.39 -0.08 -17.36
C GLU A 479 17.47 -0.49 -16.35
N ASN A 480 18.27 0.45 -15.85
CA ASN A 480 19.32 0.22 -14.86
C ASN A 480 18.98 0.78 -13.49
N ASP A 481 17.76 1.32 -13.31
CA ASP A 481 17.32 1.84 -12.02
C ASP A 481 17.26 0.72 -10.98
N GLY A 482 18.08 0.84 -9.95
CA GLY A 482 18.35 -0.23 -8.99
C GLY A 482 17.64 -0.06 -7.64
N TRP A 483 16.63 0.82 -7.50
CA TRP A 483 16.03 1.05 -6.18
C TRP A 483 15.39 -0.20 -5.55
N MET A 484 14.96 -1.18 -6.37
CA MET A 484 14.48 -2.47 -5.88
C MET A 484 15.59 -3.45 -5.50
N SER A 485 16.84 -3.20 -5.91
CA SER A 485 17.92 -4.17 -5.79
C SER A 485 18.34 -4.44 -4.34
N GLY A 486 18.53 -5.69 -4.01
CA GLY A 486 19.15 -6.14 -2.76
C GLY A 486 18.18 -6.39 -1.60
N TRP A 487 17.03 -5.75 -1.56
CA TRP A 487 16.07 -5.89 -0.46
C TRP A 487 14.75 -6.57 -0.84
N THR A 488 14.39 -6.59 -2.12
CA THR A 488 13.14 -7.19 -2.61
C THR A 488 13.25 -8.70 -2.81
N GLU A 489 12.09 -9.38 -2.83
CA GLU A 489 11.95 -10.79 -3.15
C GLU A 489 10.71 -11.00 -4.04
N PHE A 490 10.87 -11.62 -5.19
CA PHE A 490 9.77 -11.87 -6.14
C PHE A 490 9.40 -13.36 -6.27
N ASP A 491 10.06 -14.22 -5.49
CA ASP A 491 9.66 -15.63 -5.28
C ASP A 491 9.62 -15.98 -3.79
N PRO A 492 8.86 -15.22 -2.97
CA PRO A 492 8.79 -15.46 -1.53
C PRO A 492 8.17 -16.83 -1.20
N GLN A 493 7.39 -17.41 -2.11
CA GLN A 493 6.77 -18.71 -1.98
C GLN A 493 7.82 -19.80 -1.73
N ASN A 494 8.93 -19.76 -2.46
CA ASN A 494 9.98 -20.78 -2.41
C ASN A 494 11.20 -20.36 -1.60
N LYS A 495 11.19 -19.15 -1.03
CA LYS A 495 12.30 -18.62 -0.26
C LYS A 495 12.51 -19.39 1.03
N ALA A 496 13.74 -19.78 1.33
CA ALA A 496 14.13 -20.29 2.64
C ALA A 496 14.33 -19.12 3.62
N TYR A 497 13.62 -19.16 4.75
CA TYR A 497 13.73 -18.22 5.85
C TYR A 497 14.11 -18.93 7.15
#